data_1b330dd6876de444015de7e0804e6307
#
_entry.id   1b330dd6876de444015de7e0804e6307
#
_cell.length_a   1.000
_cell.length_b   1.000
_cell.length_c   1.000
_cell.angle_alpha   90.00
_cell.angle_beta   90.00
_cell.angle_gamma   90.00
#
_symmetry.space_group_name_H-M   'P 1'
#
loop_
_entity.id
_entity.type
_entity.pdbx_description
1 polymer ?
#
loop_
_entity_poly.entity_id
_entity_poly.type
_entity_poly.pdbx_seq_one_letter_code
_entity_poly.pdbx_strand_id
1 'polypeptide(L)'
;DTLRKAGLLDTIGGMDALLSIQNAVPAVTSTEQYARIVHDTARLRRLIGAASEIAELAYSEPDDIEKALNDAESKVFSVSESQVGDNSEKVQILLGQALEKLTERAEKGDAITGVPTGFADLDRILLGLQPGTLNIVGARPAMGKSAFALNIAVHAAQATNQAVLFFSLEMGKAELTQRILSSEASVDGNVLRMGRPSQDDWSKIGRAVARLDIPLIIDDSAGTTVGQIRAKARRTYSREGGLALIVIDYLQLMGGDGRPENRQLEVSDISRKLKLLAREFNVPVLALSQLSRQLEQRTDKHPTLSDLRESGALEQDADVVMFLYRGEIYEADPNLKGLAEVNVSKHRAGPLGQARLVWQANFTRFDNMAHDQVFDDAIGE
;
A
#
# COMPACT_ATOMS: atom_id res chain seq x y z
N ASP A 1 33.65 -35.40 39.42
CA ASP A 1 34.94 -35.37 40.10
C ASP A 1 35.28 -34.02 40.72
N THR A 2 34.99 -32.91 40.08
CA THR A 2 35.24 -31.54 40.58
C THR A 2 34.44 -31.22 41.85
N LEU A 3 33.14 -31.55 41.89
CA LEU A 3 32.29 -31.37 43.07
C LEU A 3 32.69 -32.26 44.25
N ARG A 4 33.18 -33.46 43.98
CA ARG A 4 33.68 -34.37 44.99
C ARG A 4 35.00 -33.86 45.59
N LYS A 5 35.91 -33.34 44.78
CA LYS A 5 37.18 -32.73 45.23
C LYS A 5 36.99 -31.44 46.02
N ALA A 6 35.91 -30.69 45.69
CA ALA A 6 35.55 -29.47 46.41
C ALA A 6 34.70 -29.69 47.67
N GLY A 7 34.40 -30.97 48.06
CA GLY A 7 33.58 -31.31 49.25
C GLY A 7 32.10 -30.85 49.14
N LEU A 8 31.62 -30.46 47.93
CA LEU A 8 30.28 -29.90 47.72
C LEU A 8 29.25 -30.97 47.33
N LEU A 9 29.69 -32.20 47.02
CA LEU A 9 28.81 -33.24 46.50
C LEU A 9 27.72 -33.66 47.52
N ASP A 10 28.03 -33.78 48.76
CA ASP A 10 27.07 -34.15 49.81
C ASP A 10 26.12 -33.02 50.17
N THR A 11 26.57 -31.77 50.03
CA THR A 11 25.77 -30.56 50.27
C THR A 11 24.63 -30.38 49.24
N ILE A 12 24.82 -30.85 47.99
CA ILE A 12 23.82 -30.79 46.93
C ILE A 12 22.93 -32.04 46.85
N GLY A 13 23.05 -33.00 47.80
CA GLY A 13 22.23 -34.21 47.85
C GLY A 13 22.87 -35.43 47.20
N GLY A 14 24.22 -35.42 47.07
CA GLY A 14 25.00 -36.60 46.66
C GLY A 14 24.90 -36.94 45.17
N MET A 15 25.30 -38.15 44.81
CA MET A 15 25.25 -38.64 43.43
C MET A 15 23.82 -38.81 42.91
N ASP A 16 22.87 -39.13 43.82
CA ASP A 16 21.45 -39.30 43.47
C ASP A 16 20.81 -37.98 42.99
N ALA A 17 21.21 -36.87 43.58
CA ALA A 17 20.75 -35.55 43.12
C ALA A 17 21.32 -35.22 41.72
N LEU A 18 22.57 -35.54 41.42
CA LEU A 18 23.16 -35.38 40.10
C LEU A 18 22.49 -36.28 39.05
N LEU A 19 22.17 -37.52 39.40
CA LEU A 19 21.44 -38.44 38.53
C LEU A 19 19.99 -37.97 38.29
N SER A 20 19.34 -37.43 39.31
CA SER A 20 18.00 -36.89 39.18
C SER A 20 17.99 -35.64 38.27
N ILE A 21 19.00 -34.76 38.36
CA ILE A 21 19.17 -33.62 37.47
C ILE A 21 19.46 -34.09 36.04
N GLN A 22 20.32 -35.09 35.85
CA GLN A 22 20.63 -35.66 34.56
C GLN A 22 19.38 -36.30 33.90
N ASN A 23 18.55 -36.97 34.66
CA ASN A 23 17.31 -37.59 34.19
C ASN A 23 16.16 -36.60 34.06
N ALA A 24 16.22 -35.47 34.73
CA ALA A 24 15.26 -34.37 34.59
C ALA A 24 15.49 -33.50 33.33
N VAL A 25 16.67 -33.64 32.71
CA VAL A 25 16.94 -33.00 31.42
C VAL A 25 16.31 -33.88 30.33
N PRO A 26 15.18 -33.47 29.73
CA PRO A 26 14.57 -34.21 28.62
C PRO A 26 15.54 -34.31 27.46
N ALA A 27 15.39 -35.37 26.67
CA ALA A 27 16.21 -35.62 25.49
C ALA A 27 16.31 -34.38 24.58
N VAL A 28 17.42 -34.27 23.86
CA VAL A 28 17.71 -33.15 22.88
C VAL A 28 16.54 -32.83 21.96
N THR A 29 15.62 -33.76 21.73
CA THR A 29 14.35 -33.57 20.99
C THR A 29 13.39 -32.57 21.62
N SER A 30 13.56 -32.17 22.88
CA SER A 30 12.69 -31.21 23.57
C SER A 30 13.24 -29.79 23.60
N THR A 31 14.40 -29.53 22.99
CA THR A 31 15.06 -28.20 22.97
C THR A 31 14.16 -27.16 22.35
N GLU A 32 13.47 -27.51 21.27
CA GLU A 32 12.55 -26.62 20.56
C GLU A 32 11.32 -26.25 21.41
N GLN A 33 10.80 -27.21 22.18
CA GLN A 33 9.69 -26.98 23.12
C GLN A 33 10.09 -26.05 24.26
N TYR A 34 11.29 -26.23 24.83
CA TYR A 34 11.81 -25.34 25.88
C TYR A 34 12.12 -23.94 25.33
N ALA A 35 12.70 -23.83 24.12
CA ALA A 35 12.93 -22.58 23.48
C ALA A 35 11.60 -21.82 23.27
N ARG A 36 10.53 -22.51 22.88
CA ARG A 36 9.19 -21.93 22.73
C ARG A 36 8.66 -21.41 24.08
N ILE A 37 8.74 -22.19 25.15
CA ILE A 37 8.31 -21.80 26.51
C ILE A 37 9.06 -20.54 26.97
N VAL A 38 10.39 -20.52 26.82
CA VAL A 38 11.22 -19.34 27.17
C VAL A 38 10.81 -18.11 26.33
N HIS A 39 10.62 -18.30 25.05
CA HIS A 39 10.19 -17.27 24.14
C HIS A 39 8.81 -16.70 24.53
N ASP A 40 7.83 -17.57 24.77
CA ASP A 40 6.46 -17.15 25.13
C ASP A 40 6.45 -16.44 26.50
N THR A 41 7.21 -16.94 27.45
CA THR A 41 7.37 -16.31 28.77
C THR A 41 8.05 -14.93 28.66
N ALA A 42 9.03 -14.78 27.76
CA ALA A 42 9.68 -13.49 27.50
C ALA A 42 8.72 -12.50 26.84
N ARG A 43 7.82 -12.95 25.95
CA ARG A 43 6.76 -12.13 25.36
C ARG A 43 5.77 -11.64 26.42
N LEU A 44 5.32 -12.50 27.30
CA LEU A 44 4.44 -12.11 28.41
C LEU A 44 5.08 -11.08 29.33
N ARG A 45 6.36 -11.21 29.65
CA ARG A 45 7.09 -10.21 30.45
C ARG A 45 7.16 -8.86 29.75
N ARG A 46 7.42 -8.84 28.42
CA ARG A 46 7.41 -7.60 27.62
C ARG A 46 6.03 -6.97 27.58
N LEU A 47 4.98 -7.77 27.47
CA LEU A 47 3.60 -7.28 27.52
C LEU A 47 3.28 -6.63 28.87
N ILE A 48 3.72 -7.23 29.97
CA ILE A 48 3.58 -6.65 31.32
C ILE A 48 4.33 -5.32 31.40
N GLY A 49 5.57 -5.23 30.88
CA GLY A 49 6.34 -3.98 30.84
C GLY A 49 5.62 -2.89 30.05
N ALA A 50 5.16 -3.21 28.84
CA ALA A 50 4.40 -2.27 28.02
C ALA A 50 3.10 -1.79 28.71
N ALA A 51 2.38 -2.72 29.36
CA ALA A 51 1.17 -2.36 30.11
C ALA A 51 1.48 -1.39 31.28
N SER A 52 2.60 -1.60 31.98
CA SER A 52 3.04 -0.69 33.07
C SER A 52 3.38 0.69 32.53
N GLU A 53 4.12 0.77 31.42
CA GLU A 53 4.45 2.05 30.77
C GLU A 53 3.22 2.78 30.23
N ILE A 54 2.21 2.06 29.74
CA ILE A 54 0.93 2.64 29.29
C ILE A 54 0.15 3.19 30.50
N ALA A 55 0.16 2.47 31.61
CA ALA A 55 -0.47 2.93 32.85
C ALA A 55 0.20 4.20 33.36
N GLU A 56 1.54 4.26 33.39
CA GLU A 56 2.28 5.49 33.76
C GLU A 56 1.95 6.67 32.84
N LEU A 57 1.88 6.42 31.52
CA LEU A 57 1.50 7.43 30.53
C LEU A 57 0.09 7.98 30.80
N ALA A 58 -0.86 7.10 31.13
CA ALA A 58 -2.23 7.52 31.45
C ALA A 58 -2.32 8.30 32.76
N TYR A 59 -1.58 7.88 33.79
CA TYR A 59 -1.52 8.58 35.09
C TYR A 59 -0.80 9.92 35.06
N SER A 60 0.06 10.16 34.04
CA SER A 60 0.73 11.45 33.86
C SER A 60 -0.18 12.57 33.34
N GLU A 61 -1.45 12.28 33.09
CA GLU A 61 -2.47 13.23 32.58
C GLU A 61 -1.94 14.09 31.42
N PRO A 62 -1.56 13.45 30.28
CA PRO A 62 -0.94 14.17 29.16
C PRO A 62 -1.93 15.18 28.54
N ASP A 63 -1.45 16.36 28.14
CA ASP A 63 -2.24 17.41 27.50
C ASP A 63 -2.82 16.97 26.14
N ASP A 64 -2.13 16.05 25.43
CA ASP A 64 -2.52 15.50 24.11
C ASP A 64 -2.92 14.03 24.26
N ILE A 65 -4.22 13.79 24.43
CA ILE A 65 -4.80 12.47 24.61
C ILE A 65 -4.63 11.61 23.35
N GLU A 66 -4.76 12.18 22.13
CA GLU A 66 -4.61 11.46 20.88
C GLU A 66 -3.18 10.96 20.70
N LYS A 67 -2.19 11.78 21.04
CA LYS A 67 -0.80 11.37 21.03
C LYS A 67 -0.53 10.26 22.05
N ALA A 68 -1.07 10.38 23.26
CA ALA A 68 -0.92 9.36 24.28
C ALA A 68 -1.52 8.01 23.88
N LEU A 69 -2.66 8.01 23.20
CA LEU A 69 -3.29 6.81 22.64
C LEU A 69 -2.42 6.17 21.56
N ASN A 70 -1.86 6.97 20.64
CA ASN A 70 -0.95 6.49 19.60
C ASN A 70 0.34 5.90 20.20
N ASP A 71 0.89 6.53 21.23
CA ASP A 71 2.07 6.03 21.95
C ASP A 71 1.77 4.71 22.67
N ALA A 72 0.58 4.58 23.28
CA ALA A 72 0.13 3.36 23.93
C ALA A 72 -0.05 2.22 22.90
N GLU A 73 -0.69 2.48 21.76
CA GLU A 73 -0.81 1.51 20.67
C GLU A 73 0.58 1.06 20.17
N SER A 74 1.51 1.99 19.99
CA SER A 74 2.90 1.69 19.58
C SER A 74 3.62 0.77 20.60
N LYS A 75 3.43 0.99 21.90
CA LYS A 75 4.04 0.17 22.96
C LYS A 75 3.48 -1.26 22.95
N VAL A 76 2.18 -1.44 22.86
CA VAL A 76 1.56 -2.77 22.72
C VAL A 76 2.07 -3.47 21.46
N PHE A 77 2.18 -2.72 20.39
CA PHE A 77 2.64 -3.21 19.11
C PHE A 77 4.09 -3.70 19.15
N SER A 78 5.00 -2.95 19.78
CA SER A 78 6.42 -3.33 19.89
C SER A 78 6.61 -4.71 20.56
N VAL A 79 5.68 -5.10 21.44
CA VAL A 79 5.66 -6.45 22.04
C VAL A 79 5.32 -7.52 21.01
N SER A 80 4.44 -7.21 20.05
CA SER A 80 4.06 -8.14 18.98
C SER A 80 5.13 -8.21 17.89
N GLU A 81 5.79 -7.08 17.58
CA GLU A 81 6.79 -6.92 16.52
C GLU A 81 8.18 -7.49 16.90
N SER A 82 8.42 -7.79 18.17
CA SER A 82 9.70 -8.36 18.64
C SER A 82 9.97 -9.78 18.13
N GLN A 83 9.37 -10.19 17.03
CA GLN A 83 9.93 -11.17 16.11
C GLN A 83 11.00 -10.46 15.24
N VAL A 84 12.07 -9.99 15.84
CA VAL A 84 13.36 -9.96 15.14
C VAL A 84 13.83 -11.41 15.12
N GLY A 85 13.06 -12.28 14.45
CA GLY A 85 13.59 -13.50 13.91
C GLY A 85 14.69 -13.09 12.95
N ASP A 86 15.78 -13.81 12.99
CA ASP A 86 16.81 -13.72 11.96
C ASP A 86 16.10 -13.99 10.62
N ASN A 87 15.72 -12.89 9.92
CA ASN A 87 15.07 -12.94 8.60
C ASN A 87 16.08 -13.29 7.50
N SER A 88 17.30 -13.70 7.89
CA SER A 88 18.31 -14.18 6.95
C SER A 88 18.02 -15.63 6.57
N GLU A 89 17.68 -15.86 5.33
CA GLU A 89 17.50 -17.19 4.75
C GLU A 89 18.64 -17.51 3.79
N LYS A 90 19.03 -18.78 3.74
CA LYS A 90 20.03 -19.24 2.78
C LYS A 90 19.48 -19.02 1.36
N VAL A 91 20.31 -18.47 0.49
CA VAL A 91 20.00 -18.23 -0.93
C VAL A 91 19.39 -19.48 -1.62
N GLN A 92 19.85 -20.68 -1.25
CA GLN A 92 19.36 -21.92 -1.83
C GLN A 92 17.87 -22.17 -1.54
N ILE A 93 17.38 -21.79 -0.35
CA ILE A 93 15.95 -21.90 0.02
C ILE A 93 15.15 -20.90 -0.78
N LEU A 94 15.64 -19.65 -0.85
CA LEU A 94 14.99 -18.57 -1.61
C LEU A 94 14.93 -18.88 -3.11
N LEU A 95 15.96 -19.53 -3.67
CA LEU A 95 15.97 -19.99 -5.07
C LEU A 95 14.90 -21.07 -5.31
N GLY A 96 14.72 -22.02 -4.37
CA GLY A 96 13.66 -23.02 -4.46
C GLY A 96 12.27 -22.37 -4.53
N GLN A 97 11.99 -21.45 -3.63
CA GLN A 97 10.73 -20.68 -3.61
C GLN A 97 10.53 -19.83 -4.88
N ALA A 98 11.60 -19.25 -5.40
CA ALA A 98 11.55 -18.46 -6.63
C ALA A 98 11.23 -19.33 -7.84
N LEU A 99 11.84 -20.53 -7.96
CA LEU A 99 11.57 -21.49 -9.03
C LEU A 99 10.14 -22.01 -8.98
N GLU A 100 9.62 -22.33 -7.79
CA GLU A 100 8.24 -22.78 -7.61
C GLU A 100 7.25 -21.71 -8.11
N LYS A 101 7.45 -20.44 -7.69
CA LYS A 101 6.65 -19.31 -8.19
C LYS A 101 6.75 -19.08 -9.70
N LEU A 102 7.93 -19.30 -10.29
CA LEU A 102 8.13 -19.20 -11.72
C LEU A 102 7.36 -20.30 -12.47
N THR A 103 7.39 -21.52 -11.94
CA THR A 103 6.65 -22.66 -12.54
C THR A 103 5.13 -22.42 -12.49
N GLU A 104 4.62 -22.00 -11.34
CA GLU A 104 3.21 -21.64 -11.18
C GLU A 104 2.75 -20.56 -12.17
N ARG A 105 3.60 -19.55 -12.41
CA ARG A 105 3.34 -18.47 -13.37
C ARG A 105 3.34 -18.97 -14.79
N ALA A 106 4.30 -19.83 -15.16
CA ALA A 106 4.39 -20.42 -16.47
C ALA A 106 3.17 -21.29 -16.80
N GLU A 107 2.63 -22.02 -15.82
CA GLU A 107 1.44 -22.85 -15.96
C GLU A 107 0.15 -22.02 -16.08
N LYS A 108 0.04 -20.90 -15.38
CA LYS A 108 -1.16 -20.04 -15.40
C LYS A 108 -1.27 -19.17 -16.66
N GLY A 109 -0.19 -19.02 -17.42
CA GLY A 109 -0.18 -18.31 -18.71
C GLY A 109 -0.52 -16.82 -18.67
N ASP A 110 -0.88 -16.27 -17.50
CA ASP A 110 -1.30 -14.87 -17.35
C ASP A 110 -0.21 -14.01 -16.74
N ALA A 111 0.06 -12.89 -17.44
CA ALA A 111 1.21 -12.07 -17.19
C ALA A 111 1.10 -11.14 -15.95
N ILE A 112 -0.11 -10.92 -15.39
CA ILE A 112 -0.30 -9.96 -14.27
C ILE A 112 0.00 -10.67 -12.96
N THR A 113 1.12 -10.30 -12.33
CA THR A 113 1.60 -10.91 -11.08
C THR A 113 1.26 -10.08 -9.84
N GLY A 114 0.99 -8.80 -10.03
CA GLY A 114 0.58 -7.85 -9.01
C GLY A 114 -0.93 -7.61 -9.02
N VAL A 115 -1.35 -6.58 -8.28
CA VAL A 115 -2.74 -6.11 -8.28
C VAL A 115 -3.03 -5.40 -9.61
N PRO A 116 -4.03 -5.84 -10.39
CA PRO A 116 -4.31 -5.27 -11.70
C PRO A 116 -4.81 -3.83 -11.57
N THR A 117 -4.36 -2.96 -12.46
CA THR A 117 -4.81 -1.57 -12.50
C THR A 117 -6.12 -1.39 -13.27
N GLY A 118 -6.45 -2.35 -14.15
CA GLY A 118 -7.57 -2.28 -15.08
C GLY A 118 -7.23 -1.58 -16.41
N PHE A 119 -6.01 -1.08 -16.53
CA PHE A 119 -5.50 -0.45 -17.73
C PHE A 119 -4.51 -1.38 -18.42
N ALA A 120 -4.93 -2.02 -19.51
CA ALA A 120 -4.21 -3.11 -20.15
C ALA A 120 -2.76 -2.74 -20.53
N ASP A 121 -2.54 -1.55 -21.11
CA ASP A 121 -1.20 -1.09 -21.49
C ASP A 121 -0.33 -0.81 -20.26
N LEU A 122 -0.92 -0.27 -19.21
CA LEU A 122 -0.21 -0.04 -17.96
C LEU A 122 0.14 -1.36 -17.26
N ASP A 123 -0.81 -2.29 -17.23
CA ASP A 123 -0.60 -3.63 -16.67
C ASP A 123 0.44 -4.43 -17.46
N ARG A 124 0.57 -4.22 -18.77
CA ARG A 124 1.64 -4.80 -19.60
C ARG A 124 3.02 -4.29 -19.19
N ILE A 125 3.15 -3.00 -18.82
CA ILE A 125 4.41 -2.40 -18.38
C ILE A 125 4.75 -2.83 -16.95
N LEU A 126 3.76 -2.79 -16.02
CA LEU A 126 3.97 -2.98 -14.58
C LEU A 126 3.81 -4.44 -14.13
N LEU A 127 3.17 -5.30 -14.95
CA LEU A 127 2.66 -6.61 -14.53
C LEU A 127 1.71 -6.52 -13.33
N GLY A 128 0.93 -5.42 -13.25
CA GLY A 128 0.14 -5.01 -12.11
C GLY A 128 0.98 -4.32 -11.02
N LEU A 129 0.32 -3.76 -10.01
CA LEU A 129 0.98 -3.14 -8.85
C LEU A 129 1.56 -4.23 -7.94
N GLN A 130 2.89 -4.29 -7.84
CA GLN A 130 3.57 -5.38 -7.13
C GLN A 130 3.46 -5.23 -5.60
N PRO A 131 3.30 -6.34 -4.85
CA PRO A 131 3.27 -6.31 -3.40
C PRO A 131 4.54 -5.68 -2.80
N GLY A 132 4.39 -4.95 -1.69
CA GLY A 132 5.51 -4.31 -0.99
C GLY A 132 6.13 -3.13 -1.72
N THR A 133 5.49 -2.60 -2.78
CA THR A 133 5.97 -1.45 -3.55
C THR A 133 5.26 -0.16 -3.18
N LEU A 134 6.01 0.95 -3.29
CA LEU A 134 5.50 2.30 -3.25
C LEU A 134 5.41 2.83 -4.68
N ASN A 135 4.19 3.10 -5.14
CA ASN A 135 3.87 3.58 -6.47
C ASN A 135 3.38 5.03 -6.36
N ILE A 136 4.02 5.94 -7.07
CA ILE A 136 3.66 7.36 -7.07
C ILE A 136 2.97 7.72 -8.38
N VAL A 137 1.84 8.43 -8.30
CA VAL A 137 1.20 9.07 -9.45
C VAL A 137 1.29 10.58 -9.29
N GLY A 138 2.13 11.19 -10.12
CA GLY A 138 2.28 12.63 -10.19
C GLY A 138 1.40 13.25 -11.27
N ALA A 139 0.72 14.35 -10.95
CA ALA A 139 -0.03 15.13 -11.92
C ALA A 139 -0.19 16.60 -11.51
N ARG A 140 -0.45 17.46 -12.50
CA ARG A 140 -0.93 18.81 -12.23
C ARG A 140 -2.44 18.78 -11.89
N PRO A 141 -2.98 19.81 -11.23
CA PRO A 141 -4.41 19.95 -11.01
C PRO A 141 -5.22 19.81 -12.31
N ALA A 142 -6.43 19.32 -12.22
CA ALA A 142 -7.36 19.08 -13.33
C ALA A 142 -6.97 17.97 -14.33
N MET A 143 -5.83 17.29 -14.18
CA MET A 143 -5.44 16.15 -15.03
C MET A 143 -6.28 14.89 -14.79
N GLY A 144 -7.04 14.82 -13.68
CA GLY A 144 -7.86 13.66 -13.34
C GLY A 144 -7.17 12.64 -12.41
N LYS A 145 -6.15 13.08 -11.66
CA LYS A 145 -5.36 12.23 -10.76
C LYS A 145 -6.21 11.36 -9.81
N SER A 146 -7.15 11.98 -9.08
CA SER A 146 -8.05 11.29 -8.16
C SER A 146 -9.00 10.31 -8.88
N ALA A 147 -9.48 10.67 -10.08
CA ALA A 147 -10.30 9.78 -10.91
C ALA A 147 -9.52 8.55 -11.37
N PHE A 148 -8.27 8.75 -11.80
CA PHE A 148 -7.38 7.65 -12.21
C PHE A 148 -7.13 6.66 -11.06
N ALA A 149 -6.79 7.18 -9.88
CA ALA A 149 -6.59 6.33 -8.70
C ALA A 149 -7.87 5.63 -8.24
N LEU A 150 -9.02 6.30 -8.37
CA LEU A 150 -10.31 5.74 -8.01
C LEU A 150 -10.72 4.61 -8.97
N ASN A 151 -10.48 4.77 -10.29
CA ASN A 151 -10.69 3.69 -11.26
C ASN A 151 -9.82 2.47 -10.95
N ILE A 152 -8.53 2.67 -10.61
CA ILE A 152 -7.64 1.58 -10.18
C ILE A 152 -8.18 0.91 -8.92
N ALA A 153 -8.60 1.70 -7.92
CA ALA A 153 -9.08 1.17 -6.64
C ALA A 153 -10.34 0.31 -6.80
N VAL A 154 -11.31 0.77 -7.61
CA VAL A 154 -12.53 0.02 -7.92
C VAL A 154 -12.18 -1.28 -8.65
N HIS A 155 -11.35 -1.20 -9.71
CA HIS A 155 -10.94 -2.37 -10.47
C HIS A 155 -10.17 -3.39 -9.60
N ALA A 156 -9.23 -2.91 -8.79
CA ALA A 156 -8.47 -3.76 -7.87
C ALA A 156 -9.38 -4.52 -6.89
N ALA A 157 -10.35 -3.83 -6.28
CA ALA A 157 -11.31 -4.44 -5.37
C ALA A 157 -12.18 -5.50 -6.09
N GLN A 158 -12.63 -5.22 -7.31
CA GLN A 158 -13.41 -6.16 -8.13
C GLN A 158 -12.59 -7.39 -8.54
N ALA A 159 -11.38 -7.18 -9.04
CA ALA A 159 -10.55 -8.24 -9.61
C ALA A 159 -9.96 -9.17 -8.56
N THR A 160 -9.59 -8.64 -7.38
CA THR A 160 -8.96 -9.42 -6.31
C THR A 160 -9.96 -9.96 -5.29
N ASN A 161 -11.13 -9.37 -5.19
CA ASN A 161 -12.11 -9.60 -4.11
C ASN A 161 -11.48 -9.47 -2.70
N GLN A 162 -10.45 -8.63 -2.57
CA GLN A 162 -9.77 -8.31 -1.32
C GLN A 162 -9.97 -6.83 -0.99
N ALA A 163 -9.85 -6.48 0.29
CA ALA A 163 -10.05 -5.11 0.73
C ALA A 163 -9.09 -4.14 0.05
N VAL A 164 -9.61 -3.00 -0.39
CA VAL A 164 -8.86 -1.85 -0.86
C VAL A 164 -9.14 -0.67 0.06
N LEU A 165 -8.10 -0.06 0.63
CA LEU A 165 -8.22 1.14 1.45
C LEU A 165 -7.94 2.38 0.61
N PHE A 166 -8.88 3.31 0.55
CA PHE A 166 -8.74 4.59 -0.13
C PHE A 166 -8.81 5.74 0.88
N PHE A 167 -7.67 6.39 1.13
CA PHE A 167 -7.58 7.58 1.97
C PHE A 167 -7.70 8.82 1.11
N SER A 168 -8.81 9.54 1.26
CA SER A 168 -9.09 10.79 0.56
C SER A 168 -8.90 11.97 1.48
N LEU A 169 -7.82 12.72 1.29
CA LEU A 169 -7.49 13.87 2.13
C LEU A 169 -7.99 15.20 1.53
N GLU A 170 -8.39 15.17 0.25
CA GLU A 170 -8.88 16.36 -0.48
C GLU A 170 -10.40 16.36 -0.63
N MET A 171 -10.98 15.19 -0.89
CA MET A 171 -12.39 15.05 -1.25
C MET A 171 -13.16 14.25 -0.21
N GLY A 172 -14.39 14.67 0.11
CA GLY A 172 -15.27 13.91 0.98
C GLY A 172 -15.78 12.61 0.33
N LYS A 173 -16.02 11.60 1.16
CA LYS A 173 -16.52 10.26 0.72
C LYS A 173 -17.81 10.33 -0.09
N ALA A 174 -18.70 11.28 0.19
CA ALA A 174 -19.94 11.45 -0.59
C ALA A 174 -19.65 11.83 -2.04
N GLU A 175 -18.70 12.74 -2.28
CA GLU A 175 -18.28 13.14 -3.62
C GLU A 175 -17.60 12.00 -4.35
N LEU A 176 -16.70 11.25 -3.68
CA LEU A 176 -16.06 10.07 -4.26
C LEU A 176 -17.07 9.01 -4.64
N THR A 177 -18.05 8.72 -3.77
CA THR A 177 -19.11 7.74 -4.04
C THR A 177 -19.93 8.16 -5.28
N GLN A 178 -20.22 9.46 -5.43
CA GLN A 178 -20.91 9.96 -6.61
C GLN A 178 -20.07 9.81 -7.88
N ARG A 179 -18.76 10.02 -7.81
CA ARG A 179 -17.84 9.79 -8.95
C ARG A 179 -17.75 8.31 -9.32
N ILE A 180 -17.66 7.41 -8.34
CA ILE A 180 -17.71 5.96 -8.58
C ILE A 180 -19.00 5.61 -9.29
N LEU A 181 -20.13 6.10 -8.79
CA LEU A 181 -21.44 5.81 -9.39
C LEU A 181 -21.55 6.33 -10.82
N SER A 182 -21.10 7.56 -11.08
CA SER A 182 -21.07 8.15 -12.44
C SER A 182 -20.22 7.30 -13.39
N SER A 183 -19.03 6.92 -12.96
CA SER A 183 -18.10 6.09 -13.71
C SER A 183 -18.69 4.71 -14.03
N GLU A 184 -19.17 3.99 -13.03
CA GLU A 184 -19.62 2.60 -13.17
C GLU A 184 -20.98 2.47 -13.86
N ALA A 185 -21.88 3.45 -13.65
CA ALA A 185 -23.17 3.49 -14.31
C ALA A 185 -23.09 4.09 -15.72
N SER A 186 -21.99 4.75 -16.10
CA SER A 186 -21.89 5.59 -17.31
C SER A 186 -23.04 6.59 -17.40
N VAL A 187 -23.29 7.29 -16.30
CA VAL A 187 -24.27 8.37 -16.17
C VAL A 187 -23.53 9.68 -15.91
N ASP A 188 -23.91 10.72 -16.64
CA ASP A 188 -23.25 12.03 -16.52
C ASP A 188 -23.25 12.54 -15.08
N GLY A 189 -22.08 12.88 -14.56
CA GLY A 189 -21.89 13.36 -13.20
C GLY A 189 -22.73 14.61 -12.87
N ASN A 190 -23.00 15.48 -13.86
CA ASN A 190 -23.89 16.63 -13.67
C ASN A 190 -25.35 16.21 -13.50
N VAL A 191 -25.79 15.15 -14.19
CA VAL A 191 -27.14 14.59 -14.02
C VAL A 191 -27.33 14.07 -12.61
N LEU A 192 -26.33 13.36 -12.10
CA LEU A 192 -26.35 12.86 -10.70
C LEU A 192 -26.33 14.02 -9.70
N ARG A 193 -25.47 15.03 -9.92
CA ARG A 193 -25.37 16.20 -9.04
C ARG A 193 -26.66 17.02 -9.00
N MET A 194 -27.35 17.16 -10.14
CA MET A 194 -28.63 17.86 -10.22
C MET A 194 -29.81 17.05 -9.69
N GLY A 195 -29.62 15.75 -9.41
CA GLY A 195 -30.67 14.85 -8.94
C GLY A 195 -31.78 14.62 -9.97
N ARG A 196 -31.43 14.59 -11.27
CA ARG A 196 -32.41 14.47 -12.37
C ARG A 196 -32.09 13.33 -13.34
N PRO A 197 -31.83 12.10 -12.86
CA PRO A 197 -31.61 10.96 -13.73
C PRO A 197 -32.91 10.59 -14.48
N SER A 198 -32.77 10.22 -15.74
CA SER A 198 -33.84 9.66 -16.56
C SER A 198 -34.18 8.22 -16.11
N GLN A 199 -35.26 7.65 -16.63
CA GLN A 199 -35.62 6.26 -16.34
C GLN A 199 -34.52 5.26 -16.79
N ASP A 200 -33.84 5.55 -17.92
CA ASP A 200 -32.71 4.76 -18.39
C ASP A 200 -31.50 4.91 -17.45
N ASP A 201 -31.22 6.12 -16.98
CA ASP A 201 -30.15 6.36 -16.01
C ASP A 201 -30.40 5.61 -14.71
N TRP A 202 -31.65 5.59 -14.20
CA TRP A 202 -32.00 4.80 -13.02
C TRP A 202 -31.75 3.31 -13.22
N SER A 203 -32.03 2.80 -14.42
CA SER A 203 -31.76 1.39 -14.75
C SER A 203 -30.25 1.09 -14.80
N LYS A 204 -29.44 2.02 -15.32
CA LYS A 204 -27.96 1.92 -15.32
C LYS A 204 -27.41 1.98 -13.89
N ILE A 205 -27.90 2.93 -13.08
CA ILE A 205 -27.53 3.08 -11.68
C ILE A 205 -27.80 1.80 -10.90
N GLY A 206 -29.00 1.24 -11.04
CA GLY A 206 -29.37 -0.01 -10.34
C GLY A 206 -28.42 -1.17 -10.67
N ARG A 207 -28.04 -1.33 -11.94
CA ARG A 207 -27.04 -2.33 -12.36
C ARG A 207 -25.64 -2.06 -11.82
N ALA A 208 -25.23 -0.79 -11.79
CA ALA A 208 -23.92 -0.40 -11.26
C ALA A 208 -23.84 -0.68 -9.75
N VAL A 209 -24.88 -0.30 -8.98
CA VAL A 209 -24.93 -0.56 -7.54
C VAL A 209 -24.79 -2.06 -7.23
N ALA A 210 -25.46 -2.93 -8.01
CA ALA A 210 -25.35 -4.37 -7.84
C ALA A 210 -23.94 -4.92 -8.10
N ARG A 211 -23.15 -4.26 -8.98
CA ARG A 211 -21.74 -4.62 -9.25
C ARG A 211 -20.75 -4.02 -8.26
N LEU A 212 -21.17 -2.99 -7.53
CA LEU A 212 -20.36 -2.26 -6.56
C LEU A 212 -20.42 -2.84 -5.14
N ASP A 213 -20.94 -4.06 -4.99
CA ASP A 213 -20.77 -4.84 -3.74
C ASP A 213 -19.33 -5.39 -3.69
N ILE A 214 -18.39 -4.47 -3.44
CA ILE A 214 -16.95 -4.72 -3.47
C ILE A 214 -16.29 -4.26 -2.17
N PRO A 215 -15.19 -4.88 -1.74
CA PRO A 215 -14.50 -4.52 -0.50
C PRO A 215 -13.64 -3.24 -0.64
N LEU A 216 -14.21 -2.15 -1.15
CA LEU A 216 -13.58 -0.83 -1.22
C LEU A 216 -13.98 0.02 -0.01
N ILE A 217 -13.01 0.37 0.82
CA ILE A 217 -13.19 1.13 2.06
C ILE A 217 -12.61 2.52 1.88
N ILE A 218 -13.46 3.56 1.98
CA ILE A 218 -13.09 4.96 1.80
C ILE A 218 -13.01 5.65 3.17
N ASP A 219 -11.89 6.33 3.41
CA ASP A 219 -11.64 7.15 4.59
C ASP A 219 -11.34 8.59 4.16
N ASP A 220 -12.15 9.55 4.64
CA ASP A 220 -12.01 10.98 4.34
C ASP A 220 -11.58 11.80 5.56
N SER A 221 -10.92 11.16 6.53
CA SER A 221 -10.41 11.84 7.73
C SER A 221 -9.30 12.83 7.37
N ALA A 222 -9.49 14.11 7.67
CA ALA A 222 -8.51 15.15 7.40
C ALA A 222 -7.25 14.98 8.27
N GLY A 223 -6.09 15.36 7.72
CA GLY A 223 -4.83 15.37 8.46
C GLY A 223 -4.33 13.99 8.90
N THR A 224 -4.79 12.91 8.26
CA THR A 224 -4.39 11.54 8.58
C THR A 224 -2.88 11.36 8.49
N THR A 225 -2.27 10.79 9.55
CA THR A 225 -0.85 10.44 9.60
C THR A 225 -0.59 9.02 9.10
N VAL A 226 0.68 8.71 8.79
CA VAL A 226 1.06 7.33 8.39
C VAL A 226 0.78 6.32 9.51
N GLY A 227 0.91 6.74 10.78
CA GLY A 227 0.56 5.90 11.94
C GLY A 227 -0.92 5.51 11.95
N GLN A 228 -1.81 6.46 11.68
CA GLN A 228 -3.25 6.20 11.60
C GLN A 228 -3.61 5.33 10.40
N ILE A 229 -2.96 5.54 9.23
CA ILE A 229 -3.10 4.65 8.06
C ILE A 229 -2.70 3.22 8.43
N ARG A 230 -1.55 3.06 9.10
CA ARG A 230 -1.05 1.75 9.57
C ARG A 230 -2.05 1.06 10.49
N ALA A 231 -2.60 1.77 11.48
CA ALA A 231 -3.59 1.23 12.41
C ALA A 231 -4.88 0.79 11.70
N LYS A 232 -5.37 1.61 10.75
CA LYS A 232 -6.55 1.26 9.92
C LYS A 232 -6.27 0.08 8.99
N ALA A 233 -5.11 0.05 8.34
CA ALA A 233 -4.69 -1.06 7.47
C ALA A 233 -4.66 -2.38 8.24
N ARG A 234 -4.11 -2.37 9.45
CA ARG A 234 -4.05 -3.56 10.32
C ARG A 234 -5.43 -4.05 10.72
N ARG A 235 -6.31 -3.13 11.16
CA ARG A 235 -7.70 -3.48 11.52
C ARG A 235 -8.44 -4.06 10.33
N THR A 236 -8.30 -3.47 9.15
CA THR A 236 -8.92 -3.96 7.92
C THR A 236 -8.36 -5.32 7.53
N TYR A 237 -7.04 -5.49 7.53
CA TYR A 237 -6.40 -6.77 7.22
C TYR A 237 -6.92 -7.91 8.11
N SER A 238 -7.05 -7.65 9.43
CA SER A 238 -7.55 -8.65 10.38
C SER A 238 -9.04 -8.94 10.22
N ARG A 239 -9.84 -7.95 9.84
CA ARG A 239 -11.31 -8.08 9.69
C ARG A 239 -11.70 -8.73 8.37
N GLU A 240 -11.05 -8.33 7.27
CA GLU A 240 -11.38 -8.76 5.90
C GLU A 240 -10.56 -9.98 5.44
N GLY A 241 -9.59 -10.43 6.24
CA GLY A 241 -8.72 -11.57 5.92
C GLY A 241 -7.66 -11.28 4.84
N GLY A 242 -7.50 -10.04 4.41
CA GLY A 242 -6.53 -9.62 3.40
C GLY A 242 -6.67 -8.16 3.01
N LEU A 243 -5.65 -7.64 2.33
CA LEU A 243 -5.61 -6.28 1.81
C LEU A 243 -4.89 -6.30 0.46
N ALA A 244 -5.56 -5.80 -0.60
CA ALA A 244 -5.01 -5.78 -1.94
C ALA A 244 -4.22 -4.52 -2.24
N LEU A 245 -4.70 -3.34 -1.79
CA LEU A 245 -4.15 -2.05 -2.18
C LEU A 245 -4.43 -0.99 -1.11
N ILE A 246 -3.49 -0.09 -0.92
CA ILE A 246 -3.69 1.15 -0.15
C ILE A 246 -3.52 2.33 -1.11
N VAL A 247 -4.52 3.21 -1.20
CA VAL A 247 -4.49 4.43 -2.02
C VAL A 247 -4.51 5.65 -1.11
N ILE A 248 -3.70 6.67 -1.44
CA ILE A 248 -3.60 7.93 -0.67
C ILE A 248 -3.72 9.10 -1.62
N ASP A 249 -4.78 9.91 -1.49
CA ASP A 249 -5.05 11.09 -2.31
C ASP A 249 -5.14 12.35 -1.43
N TYR A 250 -4.12 13.19 -1.34
CA TYR A 250 -2.75 13.12 -1.84
C TYR A 250 -1.73 13.43 -0.74
N LEU A 251 -0.48 13.06 -0.94
CA LEU A 251 0.59 13.07 0.07
C LEU A 251 0.77 14.43 0.76
N GLN A 252 0.67 15.54 0.02
CA GLN A 252 0.90 16.87 0.55
C GLN A 252 -0.20 17.36 1.52
N LEU A 253 -1.29 16.61 1.72
CA LEU A 253 -2.31 16.90 2.75
C LEU A 253 -2.17 16.02 3.99
N MET A 254 -1.24 15.07 3.99
CA MET A 254 -0.99 14.24 5.16
C MET A 254 -0.44 15.06 6.31
N GLY A 255 -0.84 14.70 7.53
CA GLY A 255 -0.29 15.22 8.77
C GLY A 255 1.09 14.62 9.05
N GLY A 256 2.02 15.44 9.53
CA GLY A 256 3.29 14.97 10.09
C GLY A 256 3.17 14.69 11.59
N ASP A 257 4.06 13.85 12.11
CA ASP A 257 4.11 13.50 13.54
C ASP A 257 4.79 14.58 14.42
N GLY A 258 5.05 15.80 13.89
CA GLY A 258 5.76 16.85 14.60
C GLY A 258 5.48 18.26 14.06
N ARG A 259 6.11 19.29 14.66
CA ARG A 259 6.08 20.66 14.12
C ARG A 259 6.96 20.73 12.88
N PRO A 260 6.42 21.00 11.68
CA PRO A 260 7.21 21.03 10.48
C PRO A 260 8.06 22.30 10.42
N GLU A 261 9.35 22.17 10.68
CA GLU A 261 10.30 23.25 10.37
C GLU A 261 10.55 23.36 8.85
N ASN A 262 10.33 22.25 8.12
CA ASN A 262 10.53 22.18 6.68
C ASN A 262 9.60 21.12 6.05
N ARG A 263 8.70 21.55 5.15
CA ARG A 263 7.76 20.67 4.43
C ARG A 263 8.45 19.56 3.61
N GLN A 264 9.62 19.83 3.08
CA GLN A 264 10.38 18.83 2.33
C GLN A 264 10.84 17.67 3.21
N LEU A 265 11.28 17.95 4.44
CA LEU A 265 11.67 16.90 5.39
C LEU A 265 10.47 16.04 5.80
N GLU A 266 9.32 16.69 5.99
CA GLU A 266 8.08 16.00 6.34
C GLU A 266 7.62 15.04 5.24
N VAL A 267 7.60 15.48 3.97
CA VAL A 267 7.25 14.62 2.83
C VAL A 267 8.26 13.49 2.66
N SER A 268 9.53 13.73 2.96
CA SER A 268 10.58 12.70 2.95
C SER A 268 10.35 11.63 4.00
N ASP A 269 9.97 12.02 5.21
CA ASP A 269 9.66 11.08 6.29
C ASP A 269 8.38 10.28 5.97
N ILE A 270 7.34 10.93 5.45
CA ILE A 270 6.11 10.29 4.99
C ILE A 270 6.42 9.25 3.91
N SER A 271 7.21 9.61 2.89
CA SER A 271 7.61 8.71 1.80
C SER A 271 8.25 7.42 2.32
N ARG A 272 9.27 7.59 3.17
CA ARG A 272 9.96 6.46 3.78
C ARG A 272 9.03 5.58 4.62
N LYS A 273 8.16 6.19 5.44
CA LYS A 273 7.18 5.46 6.26
C LYS A 273 6.17 4.72 5.41
N LEU A 274 5.71 5.28 4.28
CA LEU A 274 4.81 4.59 3.34
C LEU A 274 5.48 3.42 2.64
N LYS A 275 6.78 3.54 2.29
CA LYS A 275 7.53 2.40 1.76
C LYS A 275 7.66 1.28 2.78
N LEU A 276 7.88 1.60 4.06
CA LEU A 276 7.91 0.61 5.13
C LEU A 276 6.53 -0.03 5.34
N LEU A 277 5.45 0.75 5.27
CA LEU A 277 4.08 0.27 5.35
C LEU A 277 3.76 -0.74 4.25
N ALA A 278 4.12 -0.43 2.99
CA ALA A 278 3.95 -1.34 1.86
C ALA A 278 4.62 -2.70 2.12
N ARG A 279 5.85 -2.68 2.65
CA ARG A 279 6.61 -3.89 2.96
C ARG A 279 6.04 -4.65 4.15
N GLU A 280 5.59 -3.96 5.19
CA GLU A 280 5.01 -4.56 6.40
C GLU A 280 3.78 -5.41 6.08
N PHE A 281 2.85 -4.87 5.28
CA PHE A 281 1.64 -5.58 4.88
C PHE A 281 1.82 -6.43 3.63
N ASN A 282 2.97 -6.32 2.95
CA ASN A 282 3.22 -6.95 1.64
C ASN A 282 2.15 -6.59 0.60
N VAL A 283 1.71 -5.33 0.58
CA VAL A 283 0.72 -4.78 -0.36
C VAL A 283 1.28 -3.58 -1.11
N PRO A 284 0.85 -3.30 -2.35
CA PRO A 284 1.18 -2.06 -3.02
C PRO A 284 0.54 -0.86 -2.31
N VAL A 285 1.29 0.23 -2.23
CA VAL A 285 0.79 1.56 -1.85
C VAL A 285 0.81 2.44 -3.09
N LEU A 286 -0.35 2.98 -3.47
CA LEU A 286 -0.51 3.96 -4.55
C LEU A 286 -0.70 5.34 -3.91
N ALA A 287 0.30 6.19 -4.00
CA ALA A 287 0.24 7.52 -3.40
C ALA A 287 0.25 8.59 -4.48
N LEU A 288 -0.67 9.53 -4.38
CA LEU A 288 -0.82 10.60 -5.34
C LEU A 288 -0.01 11.81 -4.90
N SER A 289 0.62 12.48 -5.86
CA SER A 289 1.44 13.66 -5.64
C SER A 289 1.07 14.78 -6.60
N GLN A 290 0.98 15.99 -6.09
CA GLN A 290 0.83 17.17 -6.93
C GLN A 290 2.21 17.63 -7.41
N LEU A 291 2.34 17.93 -8.70
CA LEU A 291 3.58 18.39 -9.32
C LEU A 291 3.80 19.90 -9.16
N SER A 292 5.06 20.32 -9.23
CA SER A 292 5.47 21.72 -9.18
C SER A 292 4.84 22.55 -10.29
N ARG A 293 4.52 23.83 -9.98
CA ARG A 293 4.00 24.79 -10.97
C ARG A 293 5.03 25.19 -12.02
N GLN A 294 6.31 24.95 -11.77
CA GLN A 294 7.40 25.28 -12.71
C GLN A 294 7.26 24.54 -14.06
N LEU A 295 6.63 23.35 -14.06
CA LEU A 295 6.29 22.62 -15.27
C LEU A 295 5.51 23.47 -16.29
N GLU A 296 4.59 24.34 -15.83
CA GLU A 296 3.75 25.15 -16.70
C GLU A 296 4.52 26.26 -17.44
N GLN A 297 5.74 26.58 -16.97
CA GLN A 297 6.61 27.59 -17.60
C GLN A 297 7.48 27.02 -18.72
N ARG A 298 7.57 25.68 -18.85
CA ARG A 298 8.36 25.02 -19.90
C ARG A 298 7.60 25.02 -21.22
N THR A 299 8.34 24.93 -22.34
CA THR A 299 7.78 24.72 -23.67
C THR A 299 7.12 23.35 -23.76
N ASP A 300 7.85 22.31 -23.38
CA ASP A 300 7.31 20.96 -23.21
C ASP A 300 6.75 20.81 -21.79
N LYS A 301 5.44 20.53 -21.72
CA LYS A 301 4.69 20.41 -20.47
C LYS A 301 4.51 18.97 -19.99
N HIS A 302 5.21 18.02 -20.62
CA HIS A 302 5.24 16.65 -20.10
C HIS A 302 6.01 16.61 -18.77
N PRO A 303 5.42 15.98 -17.74
CA PRO A 303 6.07 15.87 -16.44
C PRO A 303 7.33 15.00 -16.50
N THR A 304 8.30 15.39 -15.66
CA THR A 304 9.56 14.65 -15.45
C THR A 304 9.80 14.40 -13.98
N LEU A 305 10.75 13.52 -13.63
CA LEU A 305 11.09 13.23 -12.22
C LEU A 305 11.48 14.49 -11.43
N SER A 306 12.10 15.47 -12.11
CA SER A 306 12.44 16.75 -11.47
C SER A 306 11.25 17.59 -11.03
N ASP A 307 10.04 17.32 -11.53
CA ASP A 307 8.82 18.03 -11.16
C ASP A 307 8.24 17.55 -9.81
N LEU A 308 8.75 16.42 -9.30
CA LEU A 308 8.57 15.97 -7.91
C LEU A 308 9.47 16.72 -6.91
N ARG A 309 10.10 17.82 -7.31
CA ARG A 309 11.25 18.50 -6.71
C ARG A 309 11.09 18.98 -5.26
N GLU A 310 9.87 19.20 -4.79
CA GLU A 310 9.61 19.44 -3.36
C GLU A 310 9.74 18.16 -2.52
N SER A 311 10.01 17.03 -3.19
CA SER A 311 10.02 15.69 -2.62
C SER A 311 11.06 14.79 -3.30
N GLY A 312 12.32 15.22 -3.38
CA GLY A 312 13.41 14.37 -3.93
C GLY A 312 13.47 12.98 -3.27
N ALA A 313 13.00 12.87 -2.04
CA ALA A 313 12.84 11.60 -1.36
C ALA A 313 11.76 10.70 -1.98
N LEU A 314 10.64 11.28 -2.48
CA LEU A 314 9.62 10.50 -3.18
C LEU A 314 10.21 9.79 -4.40
N GLU A 315 11.05 10.51 -5.15
CA GLU A 315 11.76 9.89 -6.27
C GLU A 315 12.67 8.74 -5.80
N GLN A 316 13.40 8.92 -4.69
CA GLN A 316 14.33 7.89 -4.20
C GLN A 316 13.61 6.67 -3.63
N ASP A 317 12.58 6.87 -2.82
CA ASP A 317 11.89 5.80 -2.09
C ASP A 317 10.92 5.01 -2.98
N ALA A 318 10.28 5.66 -3.98
CA ALA A 318 9.34 5.03 -4.88
C ALA A 318 9.98 3.90 -5.70
N ASP A 319 9.26 2.82 -5.87
CA ASP A 319 9.62 1.73 -6.79
C ASP A 319 9.14 2.04 -8.21
N VAL A 320 7.98 2.67 -8.32
CA VAL A 320 7.38 3.12 -9.58
C VAL A 320 6.98 4.58 -9.45
N VAL A 321 7.27 5.37 -10.49
CA VAL A 321 6.77 6.75 -10.63
C VAL A 321 6.07 6.86 -11.98
N MET A 322 4.81 7.24 -11.93
CA MET A 322 3.95 7.46 -13.09
C MET A 322 3.54 8.92 -13.15
N PHE A 323 3.48 9.49 -14.35
CA PHE A 323 2.95 10.82 -14.57
C PHE A 323 1.72 10.75 -15.46
N LEU A 324 0.62 11.33 -14.97
CA LEU A 324 -0.60 11.48 -15.73
C LEU A 324 -0.59 12.84 -16.43
N TYR A 325 -0.78 12.81 -17.75
CA TYR A 325 -0.77 13.99 -18.62
C TYR A 325 -1.95 13.97 -19.57
N ARG A 326 -2.52 15.15 -19.83
CA ARG A 326 -3.58 15.36 -20.81
C ARG A 326 -3.24 16.61 -21.63
N GLY A 327 -2.84 16.38 -22.90
CA GLY A 327 -2.40 17.45 -23.80
C GLY A 327 -3.49 18.47 -24.08
N GLU A 328 -4.76 18.05 -24.16
CA GLU A 328 -5.91 18.91 -24.42
C GLU A 328 -6.07 20.09 -23.43
N ILE A 329 -5.45 20.01 -22.25
CA ILE A 329 -5.51 21.08 -21.23
C ILE A 329 -4.57 22.24 -21.60
N TYR A 330 -3.52 21.94 -22.35
CA TYR A 330 -2.48 22.91 -22.71
C TYR A 330 -2.55 23.34 -24.17
N GLU A 331 -3.04 22.46 -25.05
CA GLU A 331 -3.06 22.66 -26.50
C GLU A 331 -4.45 22.46 -27.05
N ALA A 332 -4.88 23.42 -27.91
CA ALA A 332 -6.17 23.35 -28.56
C ALA A 332 -6.11 22.48 -29.85
N ASP A 333 -5.52 21.29 -29.76
CA ASP A 333 -5.45 20.30 -30.83
C ASP A 333 -6.64 19.32 -30.73
N PRO A 334 -7.52 19.22 -31.75
CA PRO A 334 -8.61 18.26 -31.75
C PRO A 334 -8.18 16.78 -31.58
N ASN A 335 -6.96 16.43 -32.01
CA ASN A 335 -6.42 15.08 -31.91
C ASN A 335 -6.07 14.70 -30.47
N LEU A 336 -5.87 15.67 -29.59
CA LEU A 336 -5.58 15.46 -28.18
C LEU A 336 -6.84 15.39 -27.32
N LYS A 337 -8.02 15.64 -27.90
CA LYS A 337 -9.27 15.68 -27.15
C LYS A 337 -9.61 14.30 -26.57
N GLY A 338 -9.75 14.24 -25.26
CA GLY A 338 -10.04 13.01 -24.55
C GLY A 338 -8.87 12.01 -24.49
N LEU A 339 -7.68 12.38 -24.99
CA LEU A 339 -6.49 11.56 -24.87
C LEU A 339 -5.78 11.84 -23.53
N ALA A 340 -5.45 10.79 -22.83
CA ALA A 340 -4.62 10.85 -21.63
C ALA A 340 -3.42 9.90 -21.75
N GLU A 341 -2.32 10.30 -21.17
CA GLU A 341 -1.06 9.55 -21.16
C GLU A 341 -0.63 9.28 -19.74
N VAL A 342 -0.21 8.03 -19.48
CA VAL A 342 0.43 7.64 -18.24
C VAL A 342 1.85 7.24 -18.55
N ASN A 343 2.79 8.11 -18.21
CA ASN A 343 4.22 7.88 -18.42
C ASN A 343 4.84 7.23 -17.21
N VAL A 344 5.32 5.99 -17.33
CA VAL A 344 6.11 5.28 -16.33
C VAL A 344 7.55 5.76 -16.45
N SER A 345 7.92 6.77 -15.64
CA SER A 345 9.23 7.43 -15.70
C SER A 345 10.27 6.85 -14.74
N LYS A 346 9.84 6.04 -13.80
CA LYS A 346 10.70 5.21 -12.95
C LYS A 346 10.04 3.87 -12.72
N HIS A 347 10.82 2.79 -12.86
CA HIS A 347 10.41 1.43 -12.54
C HIS A 347 11.63 0.62 -12.09
N ARG A 348 11.72 0.27 -10.80
CA ARG A 348 12.91 -0.44 -10.25
C ARG A 348 13.03 -1.88 -10.75
N ALA A 349 11.92 -2.53 -11.04
CA ALA A 349 11.87 -3.95 -11.35
C ALA A 349 11.44 -4.25 -12.80
N GLY A 350 11.26 -3.23 -13.63
CA GLY A 350 10.76 -3.41 -14.99
C GLY A 350 11.11 -2.28 -15.96
N PRO A 351 10.58 -2.31 -17.16
CA PRO A 351 10.83 -1.31 -18.19
C PRO A 351 10.12 0.01 -17.88
N LEU A 352 10.61 1.08 -18.49
CA LEU A 352 9.90 2.33 -18.62
C LEU A 352 8.97 2.24 -19.83
N GLY A 353 7.92 3.07 -19.86
CA GLY A 353 6.98 3.06 -20.97
C GLY A 353 5.87 4.09 -20.82
N GLN A 354 4.99 4.11 -21.80
CA GLN A 354 3.83 4.98 -21.83
C GLN A 354 2.58 4.15 -22.12
N ALA A 355 1.54 4.34 -21.31
CA ALA A 355 0.20 3.84 -21.58
C ALA A 355 -0.68 4.97 -22.05
N ARG A 356 -1.52 4.72 -23.07
CA ARG A 356 -2.50 5.67 -23.58
C ARG A 356 -3.90 5.28 -23.15
N LEU A 357 -4.65 6.28 -22.67
CA LEU A 357 -5.98 6.09 -22.12
C LEU A 357 -6.95 7.10 -22.77
N VAL A 358 -8.23 6.78 -22.71
CA VAL A 358 -9.31 7.68 -23.12
C VAL A 358 -9.92 8.31 -21.88
N TRP A 359 -9.94 9.64 -21.81
CA TRP A 359 -10.60 10.38 -20.76
C TRP A 359 -12.05 10.69 -21.12
N GLN A 360 -12.99 10.20 -20.35
CA GLN A 360 -14.41 10.49 -20.46
C GLN A 360 -14.84 11.49 -19.39
N ALA A 361 -14.82 12.78 -19.74
CA ALA A 361 -15.07 13.87 -18.81
C ALA A 361 -16.46 13.80 -18.14
N ASN A 362 -17.49 13.39 -18.90
CA ASN A 362 -18.86 13.29 -18.40
C ASN A 362 -19.02 12.26 -17.29
N PHE A 363 -18.21 11.19 -17.31
CA PHE A 363 -18.24 10.11 -16.33
C PHE A 363 -17.08 10.17 -15.34
N THR A 364 -16.19 11.15 -15.50
CA THR A 364 -14.98 11.28 -14.68
C THR A 364 -14.18 9.96 -14.67
N ARG A 365 -14.03 9.33 -15.84
CA ARG A 365 -13.46 7.99 -16.00
C ARG A 365 -12.36 7.95 -17.05
N PHE A 366 -11.35 7.14 -16.78
CA PHE A 366 -10.38 6.70 -17.78
C PHE A 366 -10.75 5.32 -18.30
N ASP A 367 -10.66 5.11 -19.59
CA ASP A 367 -10.87 3.82 -20.25
C ASP A 367 -9.63 3.42 -21.05
N ASN A 368 -9.51 2.13 -21.31
CA ASN A 368 -8.49 1.62 -22.23
C ASN A 368 -8.73 2.17 -23.63
N MET A 369 -7.65 2.54 -24.31
CA MET A 369 -7.72 2.90 -25.71
C MET A 369 -7.97 1.61 -26.53
N ALA A 370 -8.93 1.66 -27.47
CA ALA A 370 -9.10 0.56 -28.39
C ALA A 370 -7.85 0.48 -29.29
N HIS A 371 -7.13 -0.62 -29.21
CA HIS A 371 -6.11 -0.93 -30.19
C HIS A 371 -6.83 -1.38 -31.46
N ASP A 372 -6.69 -0.64 -32.55
CA ASP A 372 -6.92 -1.23 -33.87
C ASP A 372 -6.02 -2.47 -33.95
N GLN A 373 -6.62 -3.63 -34.17
CA GLN A 373 -5.88 -4.86 -34.49
C GLN A 373 -5.21 -4.61 -35.85
N VAL A 374 -4.09 -3.92 -35.85
CA VAL A 374 -3.13 -4.02 -36.93
C VAL A 374 -2.57 -5.42 -36.85
N PHE A 375 -3.03 -6.29 -37.74
CA PHE A 375 -2.48 -7.61 -37.98
C PHE A 375 -0.96 -7.49 -38.08
N ASP A 376 -0.27 -7.98 -37.05
CA ASP A 376 1.17 -8.24 -37.10
C ASP A 376 1.40 -9.55 -37.88
N ASP A 377 0.98 -9.55 -39.17
CA ASP A 377 1.37 -10.52 -40.17
C ASP A 377 2.65 -10.06 -40.88
N ALA A 378 3.73 -9.89 -40.13
CA ALA A 378 5.04 -9.63 -40.73
C ALA A 378 6.19 -10.05 -39.82
N ILE A 379 6.21 -11.32 -39.40
CA ILE A 379 7.51 -12.01 -39.13
C ILE A 379 7.34 -13.44 -39.62
N GLY A 380 7.54 -13.60 -40.91
CA GLY A 380 7.71 -14.86 -41.59
C GLY A 380 8.65 -14.62 -42.75
N GLU A 381 9.98 -14.66 -42.46
CA GLU A 381 11.03 -15.20 -43.33
C GLU A 381 12.35 -15.14 -42.55
#